data_34a8c940a4d0883366887b2e6c17c858
#
_entry.id   34a8c940a4d0883366887b2e6c17c858
#
_cell.length_a   1.000
_cell.length_b   1.000
_cell.length_c   1.000
_cell.angle_alpha   90.00
_cell.angle_beta   90.00
_cell.angle_gamma   90.00
#
_symmetry.space_group_name_H-M   'P 1'
#
loop_
_entity.id
_entity.type
_entity.pdbx_description
1 polymer ?
#
loop_
_entity_poly.entity_id
_entity_poly.type
_entity_poly.pdbx_seq_one_letter_code
_entity_poly.pdbx_strand_id
1 'polypeptide(L)'
;MDTLCGCSFRISSRSFYQVNPVQTEKLYTKALELAGLTGKETVVDAYCGIGTIGIIASKKAGNVIGVELNQDAVRDAINNAKMNQISNIHFFCNDAGRFLVNMAEAGEKADVVIMDPPRSGSTEEFMDSIAKMGAKKVVYVSCNPETLARDLAYMKKLGYKAKEAVGFDMFPATEHVETVVLLSKGEVDSKKIRVEFSLEDMDMSEFQDGATYTQIK
;
A
#
# COMPACT_ATOMS: atom_id res chain seq x y z
N MET A 1 -18.63 -12.15 -2.14
CA MET A 1 -17.51 -12.90 -1.52
C MET A 1 -16.45 -13.07 -2.57
N ASP A 2 -15.22 -12.76 -2.23
CA ASP A 2 -14.06 -12.94 -3.10
C ASP A 2 -12.89 -13.51 -2.30
N THR A 3 -11.86 -14.06 -2.97
CA THR A 3 -10.67 -14.64 -2.34
C THR A 3 -9.43 -14.00 -2.93
N LEU A 4 -8.57 -13.45 -2.07
CA LEU A 4 -7.30 -12.81 -2.43
C LEU A 4 -6.19 -13.30 -1.51
N CYS A 5 -5.05 -13.71 -2.06
CA CYS A 5 -3.88 -14.17 -1.31
C CYS A 5 -4.23 -15.21 -0.23
N GLY A 6 -5.18 -16.11 -0.53
CA GLY A 6 -5.65 -17.14 0.39
C GLY A 6 -6.44 -16.61 1.60
N CYS A 7 -7.02 -15.42 1.51
CA CYS A 7 -8.01 -14.87 2.45
C CYS A 7 -9.34 -14.67 1.75
N SER A 8 -10.44 -14.91 2.46
CA SER A 8 -11.80 -14.67 1.97
C SER A 8 -12.30 -13.30 2.42
N PHE A 9 -12.94 -12.56 1.53
CA PHE A 9 -13.45 -11.23 1.80
C PHE A 9 -14.94 -11.12 1.45
N ARG A 10 -15.70 -10.60 2.39
CA ARG A 10 -17.05 -10.13 2.13
C ARG A 10 -16.98 -8.68 1.67
N ILE A 11 -17.56 -8.39 0.53
CA ILE A 11 -17.60 -7.07 -0.08
C ILE A 11 -19.03 -6.57 0.04
N SER A 12 -19.23 -5.41 0.65
CA SER A 12 -20.52 -4.74 0.65
C SER A 12 -20.60 -3.71 -0.50
N SER A 13 -21.80 -3.33 -0.89
CA SER A 13 -22.03 -2.31 -1.92
C SER A 13 -21.62 -0.89 -1.49
N ARG A 14 -21.22 -0.72 -0.23
CA ARG A 14 -20.82 0.58 0.37
C ARG A 14 -19.32 0.72 0.59
N SER A 15 -18.55 -0.32 0.27
CA SER A 15 -17.12 -0.34 0.48
C SER A 15 -16.39 -0.43 -0.86
N PHE A 16 -15.28 0.30 -0.98
CA PHE A 16 -14.41 0.18 -2.14
C PHE A 16 -13.72 -1.19 -2.14
N TYR A 17 -13.60 -1.78 -3.31
CA TYR A 17 -12.84 -2.99 -3.57
C TYR A 17 -12.24 -2.94 -4.97
N GLN A 18 -11.04 -3.44 -5.13
CA GLN A 18 -10.33 -3.45 -6.41
C GLN A 18 -11.04 -4.33 -7.44
N VAL A 19 -11.24 -3.80 -8.66
CA VAL A 19 -12.08 -4.44 -9.70
C VAL A 19 -11.37 -5.53 -10.49
N ASN A 20 -10.03 -5.59 -10.45
CA ASN A 20 -9.22 -6.59 -11.15
C ASN A 20 -8.56 -7.55 -10.15
N PRO A 21 -9.20 -8.70 -9.80
CA PRO A 21 -8.70 -9.59 -8.74
C PRO A 21 -7.31 -10.15 -9.03
N VAL A 22 -7.02 -10.49 -10.28
CA VAL A 22 -5.72 -11.06 -10.69
C VAL A 22 -4.59 -10.08 -10.46
N GLN A 23 -4.75 -8.84 -10.93
CA GLN A 23 -3.74 -7.80 -10.74
C GLN A 23 -3.67 -7.34 -9.28
N THR A 24 -4.79 -7.30 -8.57
CA THR A 24 -4.84 -6.97 -7.15
C THR A 24 -4.04 -7.99 -6.32
N GLU A 25 -4.13 -9.27 -6.65
CA GLU A 25 -3.36 -10.30 -5.95
C GLU A 25 -1.85 -10.13 -6.17
N LYS A 26 -1.43 -9.82 -7.41
CA LYS A 26 -0.03 -9.50 -7.74
C LYS A 26 0.44 -8.25 -6.97
N LEU A 27 -0.36 -7.18 -6.99
CA LEU A 27 -0.07 -5.91 -6.31
C LEU A 27 0.11 -6.11 -4.80
N TYR A 28 -0.84 -6.77 -4.14
CA TYR A 28 -0.77 -6.99 -2.69
C TYR A 28 0.34 -7.98 -2.30
N THR A 29 0.58 -9.01 -3.11
CA THR A 29 1.72 -9.91 -2.92
C THR A 29 3.02 -9.13 -2.95
N LYS A 30 3.20 -8.26 -3.94
CA LYS A 30 4.40 -7.42 -4.07
C LYS A 30 4.53 -6.43 -2.91
N ALA A 31 3.44 -5.77 -2.51
CA ALA A 31 3.44 -4.86 -1.37
C ALA A 31 3.93 -5.55 -0.08
N LEU A 32 3.48 -6.79 0.17
CA LEU A 32 3.89 -7.56 1.34
C LEU A 32 5.30 -8.13 1.23
N GLU A 33 5.77 -8.48 0.04
CA GLU A 33 7.17 -8.82 -0.21
C GLU A 33 8.09 -7.64 0.13
N LEU A 34 7.74 -6.44 -0.32
CA LEU A 34 8.48 -5.22 -0.03
C LEU A 34 8.44 -4.85 1.46
N ALA A 35 7.33 -5.06 2.14
CA ALA A 35 7.22 -4.91 3.59
C ALA A 35 8.22 -5.81 4.32
N GLY A 36 8.44 -7.04 3.82
CA GLY A 36 9.43 -7.99 4.34
C GLY A 36 9.18 -8.35 5.81
N LEU A 37 7.95 -8.76 6.11
CA LEU A 37 7.48 -9.08 7.47
C LEU A 37 8.05 -10.42 7.94
N THR A 38 8.44 -10.48 9.23
CA THR A 38 9.10 -11.63 9.88
C THR A 38 8.31 -12.22 11.05
N GLY A 39 7.12 -11.68 11.33
CA GLY A 39 6.26 -12.12 12.43
C GLY A 39 6.42 -11.32 13.73
N LYS A 40 7.24 -10.27 13.72
CA LYS A 40 7.52 -9.46 14.93
C LYS A 40 7.08 -8.00 14.79
N GLU A 41 6.85 -7.56 13.58
CA GLU A 41 6.59 -6.16 13.26
C GLU A 41 5.22 -5.72 13.75
N THR A 42 5.14 -4.48 14.24
CA THR A 42 3.90 -3.71 14.31
C THR A 42 3.72 -2.98 12.99
N VAL A 43 2.65 -3.33 12.28
CA VAL A 43 2.29 -2.77 10.98
C VAL A 43 1.09 -1.85 11.14
N VAL A 44 1.16 -0.66 10.55
CA VAL A 44 -0.02 0.20 10.36
C VAL A 44 -0.46 0.08 8.90
N ASP A 45 -1.72 -0.33 8.70
CA ASP A 45 -2.42 -0.33 7.40
C ASP A 45 -3.32 0.92 7.36
N ALA A 46 -2.81 1.99 6.78
CA ALA A 46 -3.51 3.26 6.68
C ALA A 46 -4.35 3.32 5.40
N TYR A 47 -5.58 3.80 5.53
CA TYR A 47 -6.62 3.76 4.49
C TYR A 47 -7.05 2.31 4.17
N CYS A 48 -7.24 1.49 5.20
CA CYS A 48 -7.32 0.03 5.06
C CYS A 48 -8.60 -0.50 4.37
N GLY A 49 -9.60 0.34 4.12
CA GLY A 49 -10.86 -0.08 3.52
C GLY A 49 -11.51 -1.23 4.30
N ILE A 50 -11.86 -2.31 3.59
CA ILE A 50 -12.41 -3.54 4.19
C ILE A 50 -11.32 -4.46 4.81
N GLY A 51 -10.12 -3.92 5.00
CA GLY A 51 -9.01 -4.59 5.67
C GLY A 51 -8.21 -5.55 4.79
N THR A 52 -8.29 -5.45 3.47
CA THR A 52 -7.67 -6.41 2.55
C THR A 52 -6.18 -6.58 2.80
N ILE A 53 -5.41 -5.51 2.73
CA ILE A 53 -3.94 -5.55 2.86
C ILE A 53 -3.56 -5.97 4.29
N GLY A 54 -4.16 -5.34 5.30
CA GLY A 54 -3.87 -5.61 6.72
C GLY A 54 -4.17 -7.05 7.14
N ILE A 55 -5.28 -7.62 6.67
CA ILE A 55 -5.65 -9.03 6.93
C ILE A 55 -4.64 -9.99 6.31
N ILE A 56 -4.20 -9.73 5.07
CA ILE A 56 -3.18 -10.57 4.43
C ILE A 56 -1.83 -10.39 5.15
N ALA A 57 -1.46 -9.14 5.52
CA ALA A 57 -0.24 -8.82 6.25
C ALA A 57 -0.17 -9.50 7.62
N SER A 58 -1.31 -9.62 8.31
CA SER A 58 -1.38 -10.19 9.66
C SER A 58 -0.92 -11.65 9.76
N LYS A 59 -0.95 -12.39 8.63
CA LYS A 59 -0.39 -13.75 8.57
C LYS A 59 1.13 -13.79 8.77
N LYS A 60 1.81 -12.65 8.57
CA LYS A 60 3.28 -12.53 8.65
C LYS A 60 3.74 -11.37 9.53
N ALA A 61 2.83 -10.65 10.18
CA ALA A 61 3.11 -9.56 11.12
C ALA A 61 2.91 -10.02 12.57
N GLY A 62 3.56 -9.34 13.52
CA GLY A 62 3.31 -9.53 14.95
C GLY A 62 1.97 -8.93 15.36
N ASN A 63 1.73 -7.70 14.95
CA ASN A 63 0.48 -6.97 15.20
C ASN A 63 0.17 -6.05 14.02
N VAL A 64 -1.11 -5.86 13.71
CA VAL A 64 -1.56 -4.95 12.66
C VAL A 64 -2.59 -3.96 13.20
N ILE A 65 -2.48 -2.71 12.81
CA ILE A 65 -3.39 -1.62 13.13
C ILE A 65 -3.98 -1.11 11.82
N GLY A 66 -5.25 -1.39 11.56
CA GLY A 66 -5.96 -0.90 10.39
C GLY A 66 -6.72 0.40 10.71
N VAL A 67 -6.59 1.42 9.88
CA VAL A 67 -7.27 2.70 10.04
C VAL A 67 -8.05 3.05 8.80
N GLU A 68 -9.33 3.35 8.96
CA GLU A 68 -10.26 3.67 7.87
C GLU A 68 -11.30 4.68 8.36
N LEU A 69 -11.63 5.64 7.52
CA LEU A 69 -12.61 6.69 7.82
C LEU A 69 -14.06 6.18 7.73
N ASN A 70 -14.32 5.29 6.79
CA ASN A 70 -15.67 4.77 6.51
C ASN A 70 -16.05 3.69 7.53
N GLN A 71 -17.03 3.99 8.38
CA GLN A 71 -17.51 3.07 9.43
C GLN A 71 -18.06 1.74 8.88
N ASP A 72 -18.70 1.74 7.71
CA ASP A 72 -19.21 0.51 7.10
C ASP A 72 -18.04 -0.36 6.63
N ALA A 73 -16.98 0.23 6.05
CA ALA A 73 -15.76 -0.47 5.67
C ALA A 73 -15.05 -1.06 6.89
N VAL A 74 -14.94 -0.32 7.99
CA VAL A 74 -14.36 -0.83 9.27
C VAL A 74 -15.16 -2.02 9.79
N ARG A 75 -16.49 -1.97 9.72
CA ARG A 75 -17.34 -3.10 10.12
C ARG A 75 -17.11 -4.34 9.25
N ASP A 76 -16.98 -4.13 7.94
CA ASP A 76 -16.65 -5.20 7.00
C ASP A 76 -15.25 -5.74 7.28
N ALA A 77 -14.25 -4.90 7.56
CA ALA A 77 -12.89 -5.30 7.92
C ALA A 77 -12.85 -6.20 9.16
N ILE A 78 -13.58 -5.83 10.23
CA ILE A 78 -13.68 -6.63 11.44
C ILE A 78 -14.33 -8.00 11.13
N ASN A 79 -15.37 -8.04 10.31
CA ASN A 79 -16.03 -9.29 9.93
C ASN A 79 -15.12 -10.16 9.05
N ASN A 80 -14.36 -9.55 8.14
CA ASN A 80 -13.40 -10.24 7.29
C ASN A 80 -12.26 -10.83 8.11
N ALA A 81 -11.72 -10.11 9.09
CA ALA A 81 -10.71 -10.66 10.00
C ALA A 81 -11.22 -11.87 10.79
N LYS A 82 -12.43 -11.78 11.35
CA LYS A 82 -13.09 -12.90 12.05
C LYS A 82 -13.29 -14.11 11.14
N MET A 83 -13.76 -13.89 9.92
CA MET A 83 -14.00 -14.95 8.93
C MET A 83 -12.69 -15.69 8.57
N ASN A 84 -11.58 -14.97 8.52
CA ASN A 84 -10.25 -15.54 8.27
C ASN A 84 -9.54 -16.03 9.55
N GLN A 85 -10.20 -16.03 10.72
CA GLN A 85 -9.66 -16.47 12.01
C GLN A 85 -8.40 -15.69 12.43
N ILE A 86 -8.32 -14.41 12.10
CA ILE A 86 -7.20 -13.53 12.41
C ILE A 86 -7.52 -12.74 13.66
N SER A 87 -6.60 -12.77 14.64
CA SER A 87 -6.76 -12.15 15.95
C SER A 87 -5.73 -11.07 16.28
N ASN A 88 -4.67 -10.95 15.49
CA ASN A 88 -3.58 -9.98 15.68
C ASN A 88 -3.75 -8.71 14.83
N ILE A 89 -4.99 -8.35 14.48
CA ILE A 89 -5.32 -7.10 13.79
C ILE A 89 -6.42 -6.36 14.53
N HIS A 90 -6.27 -5.05 14.67
CA HIS A 90 -7.24 -4.15 15.27
C HIS A 90 -7.60 -3.03 14.30
N PHE A 91 -8.90 -2.78 14.11
CA PHE A 91 -9.38 -1.74 13.21
C PHE A 91 -9.95 -0.55 13.96
N PHE A 92 -9.63 0.64 13.48
CA PHE A 92 -10.08 1.91 14.04
C PHE A 92 -10.81 2.73 12.97
N CYS A 93 -12.01 3.20 13.32
CA CYS A 93 -12.76 4.14 12.49
C CYS A 93 -12.28 5.57 12.81
N ASN A 94 -11.36 6.09 11.99
CA ASN A 94 -10.81 7.41 12.15
C ASN A 94 -10.23 7.93 10.82
N ASP A 95 -10.00 9.24 10.74
CA ASP A 95 -9.13 9.80 9.71
C ASP A 95 -7.69 9.30 9.92
N ALA A 96 -7.07 8.78 8.86
CA ALA A 96 -5.74 8.18 8.96
C ALA A 96 -4.67 9.19 9.41
N GLY A 97 -4.75 10.44 8.90
CA GLY A 97 -3.83 11.50 9.29
C GLY A 97 -3.92 11.81 10.77
N ARG A 98 -5.12 12.10 11.25
CA ARG A 98 -5.38 12.39 12.67
C ARG A 98 -5.02 11.24 13.59
N PHE A 99 -5.28 10.01 13.17
CA PHE A 99 -4.96 8.81 13.94
C PHE A 99 -3.46 8.65 14.11
N LEU A 100 -2.67 8.79 13.04
CA LEU A 100 -1.22 8.68 13.10
C LEU A 100 -0.58 9.81 13.90
N VAL A 101 -1.12 11.03 13.80
CA VAL A 101 -0.67 12.17 14.66
C VAL A 101 -0.83 11.80 16.13
N ASN A 102 -2.01 11.31 16.53
CA ASN A 102 -2.29 10.93 17.92
C ASN A 102 -1.37 9.77 18.38
N MET A 103 -1.15 8.75 17.56
CA MET A 103 -0.19 7.68 17.87
C MET A 103 1.22 8.22 18.09
N ALA A 104 1.69 9.08 17.19
CA ALA A 104 3.02 9.68 17.26
C ALA A 104 3.18 10.59 18.50
N GLU A 105 2.15 11.33 18.89
CA GLU A 105 2.13 12.15 20.11
C GLU A 105 2.10 11.30 21.38
N ALA A 106 1.40 10.17 21.36
CA ALA A 106 1.39 9.21 22.46
C ALA A 106 2.70 8.41 22.60
N GLY A 107 3.67 8.62 21.68
CA GLY A 107 4.94 7.88 21.67
C GLY A 107 4.85 6.45 21.18
N GLU A 108 3.76 6.09 20.54
CA GLU A 108 3.54 4.79 19.90
C GLU A 108 4.54 4.56 18.77
N LYS A 109 4.89 3.30 18.52
CA LYS A 109 5.85 2.91 17.50
C LYS A 109 5.20 2.02 16.43
N ALA A 110 5.67 2.14 15.20
CA ALA A 110 5.37 1.23 14.12
C ALA A 110 6.67 0.86 13.39
N ASP A 111 6.82 -0.40 13.01
CA ASP A 111 7.98 -0.86 12.25
C ASP A 111 7.78 -0.63 10.76
N VAL A 112 6.56 -0.87 10.29
CA VAL A 112 6.16 -0.75 8.89
C VAL A 112 4.84 0.00 8.80
N VAL A 113 4.74 0.94 7.87
CA VAL A 113 3.47 1.56 7.46
C VAL A 113 3.18 1.16 6.02
N ILE A 114 2.01 0.60 5.79
CA ILE A 114 1.45 0.38 4.47
C ILE A 114 0.38 1.45 4.28
N MET A 115 0.41 2.17 3.19
CA MET A 115 -0.54 3.25 2.91
C MET A 115 -1.03 3.17 1.47
N ASP A 116 -2.35 3.30 1.30
CA ASP A 116 -3.05 3.36 0.02
C ASP A 116 -3.98 4.58 0.02
N PRO A 117 -3.41 5.80 -0.05
CA PRO A 117 -4.18 7.03 0.06
C PRO A 117 -5.04 7.27 -1.19
N PRO A 118 -6.05 8.17 -1.10
CA PRO A 118 -6.83 8.59 -2.25
C PRO A 118 -5.96 9.29 -3.32
N ARG A 119 -6.55 9.56 -4.50
CA ARG A 119 -5.85 10.21 -5.64
C ARG A 119 -5.17 11.54 -5.30
N SER A 120 -5.60 12.22 -4.25
CA SER A 120 -4.96 13.45 -3.75
C SER A 120 -3.59 13.22 -3.09
N GLY A 121 -3.22 11.97 -2.87
CA GLY A 121 -2.02 11.57 -2.13
C GLY A 121 -2.19 11.77 -0.63
N SER A 122 -1.06 11.83 0.07
CA SER A 122 -1.00 12.00 1.52
C SER A 122 -0.73 13.45 1.94
N THR A 123 -0.86 13.74 3.24
CA THR A 123 -0.54 15.04 3.83
C THR A 123 0.86 15.04 4.44
N GLU A 124 1.49 16.22 4.50
CA GLU A 124 2.80 16.38 5.16
C GLU A 124 2.73 15.95 6.63
N GLU A 125 1.67 16.33 7.34
CA GLU A 125 1.44 15.98 8.75
C GLU A 125 1.36 14.45 8.97
N PHE A 126 0.70 13.73 8.07
CA PHE A 126 0.67 12.27 8.09
C PHE A 126 2.07 11.68 7.91
N MET A 127 2.83 12.17 6.94
CA MET A 127 4.19 11.69 6.65
C MET A 127 5.18 12.03 7.78
N ASP A 128 5.04 13.21 8.41
CA ASP A 128 5.80 13.58 9.61
C ASP A 128 5.53 12.61 10.77
N SER A 129 4.27 12.21 10.94
CA SER A 129 3.87 11.26 11.99
C SER A 129 4.50 9.88 11.77
N ILE A 130 4.56 9.39 10.53
CA ILE A 130 5.28 8.16 10.17
C ILE A 130 6.75 8.26 10.61
N ALA A 131 7.40 9.39 10.30
CA ALA A 131 8.80 9.59 10.64
C ALA A 131 9.03 9.67 12.16
N LYS A 132 8.12 10.31 12.90
CA LYS A 132 8.13 10.45 14.36
C LYS A 132 7.89 9.11 15.07
N MET A 133 7.00 8.27 14.55
CA MET A 133 6.78 6.90 15.04
C MET A 133 7.97 5.98 14.82
N GLY A 134 8.92 6.38 13.99
CA GLY A 134 10.16 5.64 13.75
C GLY A 134 10.02 4.46 12.80
N ALA A 135 9.00 4.47 11.93
CA ALA A 135 8.82 3.43 10.94
C ALA A 135 10.07 3.28 10.05
N LYS A 136 10.58 2.07 9.97
CA LYS A 136 11.79 1.77 9.17
C LYS A 136 11.48 1.60 7.71
N LYS A 137 10.26 1.16 7.41
CA LYS A 137 9.77 0.93 6.05
C LYS A 137 8.40 1.54 5.86
N VAL A 138 8.18 2.09 4.68
CA VAL A 138 6.86 2.51 4.20
C VAL A 138 6.62 1.87 2.86
N VAL A 139 5.50 1.16 2.73
CA VAL A 139 5.02 0.64 1.45
C VAL A 139 3.89 1.55 1.01
N TYR A 140 4.12 2.29 -0.06
CA TYR A 140 3.17 3.23 -0.62
C TYR A 140 2.54 2.64 -1.87
N VAL A 141 1.24 2.38 -1.82
CA VAL A 141 0.41 2.04 -2.99
C VAL A 141 -0.22 3.31 -3.51
N SER A 142 -0.17 3.56 -4.81
CA SER A 142 -0.66 4.81 -5.40
C SER A 142 -1.30 4.60 -6.76
N CYS A 143 -2.48 5.18 -6.93
CA CYS A 143 -3.19 5.26 -8.21
C CYS A 143 -2.90 6.56 -9.00
N ASN A 144 -2.02 7.44 -8.50
CA ASN A 144 -1.71 8.72 -9.14
C ASN A 144 -0.21 9.02 -9.08
N PRO A 145 0.52 8.96 -10.20
CA PRO A 145 1.96 9.17 -10.24
C PRO A 145 2.39 10.60 -9.87
N GLU A 146 1.56 11.61 -10.13
CA GLU A 146 1.90 13.01 -9.82
C GLU A 146 1.92 13.26 -8.31
N THR A 147 0.87 12.84 -7.61
CA THR A 147 0.81 12.97 -6.15
C THR A 147 1.82 12.06 -5.47
N LEU A 148 2.07 10.87 -6.01
CA LEU A 148 3.13 9.99 -5.55
C LEU A 148 4.49 10.69 -5.62
N ALA A 149 4.85 11.30 -6.76
CA ALA A 149 6.13 12.00 -6.92
C ALA A 149 6.30 13.14 -5.90
N ARG A 150 5.23 13.93 -5.65
CA ARG A 150 5.20 14.96 -4.61
C ARG A 150 5.48 14.39 -3.24
N ASP A 151 4.77 13.34 -2.86
CA ASP A 151 4.86 12.72 -1.53
C ASP A 151 6.23 12.04 -1.33
N LEU A 152 6.77 11.38 -2.35
CA LEU A 152 8.13 10.82 -2.32
C LEU A 152 9.19 11.90 -2.12
N ALA A 153 9.03 13.07 -2.75
CA ALA A 153 9.92 14.21 -2.55
C ALA A 153 9.88 14.72 -1.10
N TYR A 154 8.71 14.71 -0.47
CA TYR A 154 8.56 15.07 0.95
C TYR A 154 9.16 14.00 1.86
N MET A 155 8.83 12.72 1.67
CA MET A 155 9.39 11.61 2.44
C MET A 155 10.92 11.58 2.38
N LYS A 156 11.52 11.98 1.26
CA LYS A 156 12.97 12.13 1.14
C LYS A 156 13.53 13.18 2.12
N LYS A 157 12.84 14.30 2.36
CA LYS A 157 13.25 15.29 3.37
C LYS A 157 13.21 14.72 4.78
N LEU A 158 12.32 13.76 5.05
CA LEU A 158 12.19 13.05 6.32
C LEU A 158 13.21 11.90 6.50
N GLY A 159 14.13 11.73 5.53
CA GLY A 159 15.19 10.72 5.57
C GLY A 159 14.82 9.36 4.99
N TYR A 160 13.68 9.24 4.31
CA TYR A 160 13.31 8.04 3.58
C TYR A 160 13.90 8.05 2.17
N LYS A 161 14.26 6.89 1.67
CA LYS A 161 14.74 6.69 0.30
C LYS A 161 13.89 5.65 -0.40
N ALA A 162 13.41 5.96 -1.60
CA ALA A 162 12.79 4.97 -2.47
C ALA A 162 13.82 3.92 -2.89
N LYS A 163 13.46 2.66 -2.73
CA LYS A 163 14.30 1.49 -3.01
C LYS A 163 13.89 0.77 -4.26
N GLU A 164 12.60 0.59 -4.37
CA GLU A 164 11.98 -0.16 -5.44
C GLU A 164 10.62 0.47 -5.74
N ALA A 165 10.28 0.56 -7.01
CA ALA A 165 8.97 0.97 -7.50
C ALA A 165 8.52 -0.05 -8.56
N VAL A 166 7.30 -0.53 -8.44
CA VAL A 166 6.70 -1.50 -9.36
C VAL A 166 5.35 -0.98 -9.82
N GLY A 167 5.16 -0.91 -11.14
CA GLY A 167 3.90 -0.55 -11.76
C GLY A 167 3.04 -1.76 -12.05
N PHE A 168 1.72 -1.61 -11.89
CA PHE A 168 0.71 -2.62 -12.15
C PHE A 168 -0.35 -2.05 -13.07
N ASP A 169 -0.61 -2.73 -14.19
CA ASP A 169 -1.72 -2.40 -15.07
C ASP A 169 -3.02 -2.98 -14.52
N MET A 170 -3.66 -2.21 -13.64
CA MET A 170 -4.95 -2.57 -13.03
C MET A 170 -6.12 -2.36 -13.97
N PHE A 171 -5.95 -1.49 -14.97
CA PHE A 171 -7.01 -1.05 -15.90
C PHE A 171 -6.48 -1.07 -17.35
N PRO A 172 -6.31 -2.27 -17.95
CA PRO A 172 -5.79 -2.41 -19.30
C PRO A 172 -6.48 -1.51 -20.32
N ALA A 173 -5.70 -0.98 -21.27
CA ALA A 173 -6.15 -0.02 -22.28
C ALA A 173 -6.59 1.37 -21.73
N THR A 174 -6.15 1.73 -20.52
CA THR A 174 -6.30 3.08 -19.95
C THR A 174 -4.94 3.68 -19.61
N GLU A 175 -4.88 4.97 -19.30
CA GLU A 175 -3.68 5.65 -18.81
C GLU A 175 -3.40 5.44 -17.29
N HIS A 176 -4.22 4.64 -16.62
CA HIS A 176 -4.15 4.46 -15.18
C HIS A 176 -3.22 3.31 -14.79
N VAL A 177 -2.19 3.64 -14.01
CA VAL A 177 -1.22 2.69 -13.46
C VAL A 177 -1.25 2.77 -11.95
N GLU A 178 -1.40 1.62 -11.29
CA GLU A 178 -1.14 1.51 -9.86
C GLU A 178 0.36 1.29 -9.63
N THR A 179 0.92 1.95 -8.64
CA THR A 179 2.35 1.85 -8.34
C THR A 179 2.57 1.50 -6.88
N VAL A 180 3.39 0.49 -6.61
CA VAL A 180 3.84 0.16 -5.25
C VAL A 180 5.28 0.61 -5.10
N VAL A 181 5.55 1.42 -4.06
CA VAL A 181 6.90 1.92 -3.77
C VAL A 181 7.32 1.49 -2.37
N LEU A 182 8.52 0.90 -2.26
CA LEU A 182 9.19 0.71 -0.99
C LEU A 182 10.04 1.94 -0.66
N LEU A 183 9.75 2.53 0.48
CA LEU A 183 10.57 3.56 1.12
C LEU A 183 11.24 2.97 2.36
N SER A 184 12.51 3.27 2.59
CA SER A 184 13.19 2.87 3.82
C SER A 184 13.97 4.02 4.45
N LYS A 185 14.01 4.04 5.79
CA LYS A 185 14.77 4.99 6.60
C LYS A 185 16.07 4.34 7.05
N GLY A 186 17.19 5.03 6.89
CA GLY A 186 18.52 4.55 7.25
C GLY A 186 19.50 4.53 6.08
N GLU A 187 20.73 4.09 6.32
CA GLU A 187 21.78 4.01 5.29
C GLU A 187 21.39 3.05 4.19
N VAL A 188 21.47 3.56 2.98
CA VAL A 188 21.22 2.81 1.78
C VAL A 188 22.28 3.12 0.77
N ASP A 189 23.06 2.13 0.51
CA ASP A 189 24.22 2.19 -0.36
C ASP A 189 23.91 1.98 -1.85
N SER A 190 22.69 2.24 -2.29
CA SER A 190 22.37 2.15 -3.71
C SER A 190 21.91 3.48 -4.28
N LYS A 191 22.63 3.96 -5.30
CA LYS A 191 22.26 5.10 -6.14
C LYS A 191 21.19 4.72 -7.20
N LYS A 192 20.70 3.47 -7.18
CA LYS A 192 19.76 2.95 -8.17
C LYS A 192 18.42 2.60 -7.51
N ILE A 193 17.35 3.05 -8.11
CA ILE A 193 15.97 2.61 -7.80
C ILE A 193 15.67 1.48 -8.80
N ARG A 194 15.23 0.34 -8.30
CA ARG A 194 14.70 -0.74 -9.16
C ARG A 194 13.26 -0.36 -9.55
N VAL A 195 13.01 -0.31 -10.85
CA VAL A 195 11.67 -0.09 -11.40
C VAL A 195 11.29 -1.34 -12.17
N GLU A 196 10.19 -1.96 -11.81
CA GLU A 196 9.63 -3.12 -12.49
C GLU A 196 8.23 -2.78 -13.01
N PHE A 197 7.92 -3.25 -14.21
CA PHE A 197 6.58 -3.21 -14.77
C PHE A 197 6.17 -4.65 -15.11
N SER A 198 4.98 -5.06 -14.67
CA SER A 198 4.39 -6.32 -15.08
C SER A 198 3.74 -6.13 -16.44
N LEU A 199 4.35 -6.67 -17.47
CA LEU A 199 3.90 -6.61 -18.87
C LEU A 199 3.17 -7.88 -19.31
N GLU A 200 2.91 -8.83 -18.40
CA GLU A 200 2.38 -10.15 -18.74
C GLU A 200 1.00 -10.13 -19.44
N ASP A 201 0.27 -9.02 -19.31
CA ASP A 201 -1.05 -8.87 -19.89
C ASP A 201 -1.10 -7.75 -20.97
N MET A 202 0.05 -7.18 -21.36
CA MET A 202 0.10 -6.22 -22.47
C MET A 202 0.12 -6.98 -23.81
N ASP A 203 -0.80 -6.63 -24.70
CA ASP A 203 -0.74 -7.10 -26.09
C ASP A 203 0.47 -6.45 -26.78
N MET A 204 1.53 -7.23 -26.91
CA MET A 204 2.79 -6.81 -27.55
C MET A 204 2.77 -6.96 -29.07
N SER A 205 1.64 -7.35 -29.67
CA SER A 205 1.56 -7.62 -31.12
C SER A 205 1.83 -6.40 -31.99
N GLU A 206 1.68 -5.17 -31.44
CA GLU A 206 1.97 -3.91 -32.14
C GLU A 206 3.39 -3.37 -31.89
N PHE A 207 4.18 -3.98 -31.00
CA PHE A 207 5.55 -3.56 -30.73
C PHE A 207 6.52 -4.13 -31.78
N GLN A 208 7.12 -3.25 -32.57
CA GLN A 208 8.23 -3.61 -33.46
C GLN A 208 9.55 -3.51 -32.70
N ASP A 209 10.41 -4.53 -32.84
CA ASP A 209 11.77 -4.51 -32.29
C ASP A 209 12.52 -3.26 -32.82
N GLY A 210 13.01 -2.42 -31.90
CA GLY A 210 13.73 -1.19 -32.23
C GLY A 210 12.88 0.08 -32.34
N ALA A 211 11.58 0.03 -32.01
CA ALA A 211 10.73 1.23 -32.01
C ALA A 211 11.21 2.27 -30.98
N THR A 212 11.34 3.53 -31.38
CA THR A 212 11.64 4.65 -30.50
C THR A 212 10.37 5.21 -29.90
N TYR A 213 10.47 5.88 -28.73
CA TYR A 213 9.32 6.48 -28.00
C TYR A 213 8.40 7.36 -28.87
N THR A 214 8.93 7.97 -29.93
CA THR A 214 8.17 8.77 -30.91
C THR A 214 7.32 7.95 -31.88
N GLN A 215 7.53 6.64 -31.94
CA GLN A 215 6.81 5.72 -32.84
C GLN A 215 5.73 4.91 -32.12
N ILE A 216 5.64 5.06 -30.79
CA ILE A 216 4.68 4.36 -29.92
C ILE A 216 3.58 5.37 -29.49
N LYS A 217 3.00 6.09 -30.43
CA LYS A 217 1.88 7.01 -30.16
C LYS A 217 0.58 6.42 -30.61
#